data_d0bce8146a50491f8a328d90b0881017
#
_entry.id   d0bce8146a50491f8a328d90b0881017
#
_cell.length_a   1.000
_cell.length_b   1.000
_cell.length_c   1.000
_cell.angle_alpha   90.00
_cell.angle_beta   90.00
_cell.angle_gamma   90.00
#
_symmetry.space_group_name_H-M   'P 1'
#
loop_
_entity.id
_entity.type
_entity.pdbx_description
1 polymer ?
#
loop_
_entity_poly.entity_id
_entity_poly.type
_entity_poly.pdbx_seq_one_letter_code
_entity_poly.pdbx_strand_id
1 'polypeptide(L)'
;MPEMSRPAQLVCRSAPWRFFAGRVVLPWALQGAELRGDVLEIGCGSGAMAVEILRRCPPVRVMATDYDESMVSVARERLAPFGDRAEVRRADATDLPFANGTFDAALSFIMLHHVINWEQALGELVRVLRPGGRLIGYDLLGDRGGRFMHGNETDTRLMRQGELRQVLRDLPIEEPTVKPAFGGLVARFSLARKSEGAH
;
A
#
# COMPACT_ATOMS: atom_id res chain seq x y z
N MET A 1 12.73 -5.02 -7.44
CA MET A 1 12.47 -4.94 -5.98
C MET A 1 13.16 -6.11 -5.30
N PRO A 2 13.79 -5.94 -4.14
CA PRO A 2 14.35 -7.07 -3.40
C PRO A 2 13.24 -7.96 -2.85
N GLU A 3 13.52 -9.25 -2.75
CA GLU A 3 12.66 -10.19 -2.04
C GLU A 3 12.70 -9.93 -0.54
N MET A 4 11.58 -10.14 0.15
CA MET A 4 11.47 -9.94 1.60
C MET A 4 12.41 -10.90 2.36
N SER A 5 13.13 -10.40 3.38
CA SER A 5 14.01 -11.24 4.20
C SER A 5 13.22 -12.34 4.93
N ARG A 6 13.83 -13.51 5.15
CA ARG A 6 13.18 -14.65 5.83
C ARG A 6 12.58 -14.31 7.20
N PRO A 7 13.24 -13.54 8.09
CA PRO A 7 12.64 -13.12 9.36
C PRO A 7 11.39 -12.25 9.16
N ALA A 8 11.42 -11.31 8.22
CA ALA A 8 10.26 -10.46 7.91
C ALA A 8 9.08 -11.27 7.36
N GLN A 9 9.35 -12.25 6.48
CA GLN A 9 8.34 -13.19 6.01
C GLN A 9 7.67 -13.96 7.15
N LEU A 10 8.45 -14.46 8.13
CA LEU A 10 7.92 -15.18 9.30
C LEU A 10 7.01 -14.29 10.16
N VAL A 11 7.40 -13.04 10.40
CA VAL A 11 6.58 -12.06 11.14
C VAL A 11 5.27 -11.79 10.39
N CYS A 12 5.34 -11.48 9.10
CA CYS A 12 4.15 -11.19 8.27
C CYS A 12 3.19 -12.39 8.17
N ARG A 13 3.68 -13.62 8.31
CA ARG A 13 2.88 -14.83 8.30
C ARG A 13 2.28 -15.19 9.67
N SER A 14 2.74 -14.59 10.76
CA SER A 14 2.35 -14.94 12.12
C SER A 14 0.91 -14.53 12.46
N ALA A 15 0.25 -15.31 13.33
CA ALA A 15 -1.11 -15.00 13.78
C ALA A 15 -1.18 -13.71 14.64
N PRO A 16 -0.24 -13.45 15.56
CA PRO A 16 -0.23 -12.21 16.33
C PRO A 16 -0.13 -10.96 15.44
N TRP A 17 0.75 -10.99 14.42
CA TRP A 17 0.86 -9.87 13.48
C TRP A 17 -0.46 -9.61 12.76
N ARG A 18 -1.10 -10.66 12.24
CA ARG A 18 -2.39 -10.52 11.53
C ARG A 18 -3.47 -9.90 12.40
N PHE A 19 -3.56 -10.35 13.66
CA PHE A 19 -4.52 -9.79 14.61
C PHE A 19 -4.25 -8.30 14.86
N PHE A 20 -2.99 -7.94 15.11
CA PHE A 20 -2.58 -6.56 15.32
C PHE A 20 -2.81 -5.70 14.06
N ALA A 21 -2.40 -6.18 12.90
CA ALA A 21 -2.58 -5.49 11.62
C ALA A 21 -4.08 -5.19 11.37
N GLY A 22 -4.95 -6.15 11.55
CA GLY A 22 -6.38 -5.97 11.34
C GLY A 22 -7.07 -5.09 12.38
N ARG A 23 -6.74 -5.25 13.67
CA ARG A 23 -7.45 -4.56 14.76
C ARG A 23 -6.96 -3.16 15.05
N VAL A 24 -5.69 -2.90 14.79
CA VAL A 24 -5.03 -1.64 15.15
C VAL A 24 -4.55 -0.89 13.91
N VAL A 25 -3.73 -1.55 13.08
CA VAL A 25 -3.06 -0.87 11.97
C VAL A 25 -4.04 -0.47 10.88
N LEU A 26 -4.92 -1.36 10.44
CA LEU A 26 -5.87 -1.07 9.35
C LEU A 26 -6.84 0.08 9.69
N PRO A 27 -7.54 0.12 10.85
CA PRO A 27 -8.38 1.26 11.21
C PRO A 27 -7.59 2.56 11.30
N TRP A 28 -6.38 2.50 11.86
CA TRP A 28 -5.49 3.66 11.93
C TRP A 28 -5.07 4.14 10.55
N ALA A 29 -4.72 3.23 9.64
CA ALA A 29 -4.31 3.57 8.27
C ALA A 29 -5.46 4.19 7.47
N LEU A 30 -6.65 3.61 7.55
CA LEU A 30 -7.83 4.07 6.80
C LEU A 30 -8.40 5.40 7.31
N GLN A 31 -8.16 5.80 8.57
CA GLN A 31 -8.65 7.07 9.14
C GLN A 31 -10.16 7.29 9.01
N GLY A 32 -10.94 6.23 9.05
CA GLY A 32 -12.39 6.30 8.83
C GLY A 32 -12.80 6.41 7.36
N ALA A 33 -11.85 6.31 6.42
CA ALA A 33 -12.20 6.23 5.00
C ALA A 33 -13.00 4.94 4.72
N GLU A 34 -14.15 5.10 4.09
CA GLU A 34 -14.93 3.97 3.59
C GLU A 34 -14.34 3.48 2.27
N LEU A 35 -14.02 2.20 2.22
CA LEU A 35 -13.61 1.53 0.97
C LEU A 35 -14.85 0.98 0.28
N ARG A 36 -14.92 1.18 -1.04
CA ARG A 36 -16.01 0.70 -1.90
C ARG A 36 -15.45 0.26 -3.24
N GLY A 37 -16.20 -0.61 -3.94
CA GLY A 37 -15.87 -1.02 -5.30
C GLY A 37 -14.58 -1.83 -5.42
N ASP A 38 -13.77 -1.49 -6.41
CA ASP A 38 -12.53 -2.19 -6.74
C ASP A 38 -11.34 -1.55 -6.03
N VAL A 39 -10.67 -2.31 -5.19
CA VAL A 39 -9.54 -1.85 -4.37
C VAL A 39 -8.28 -2.59 -4.76
N LEU A 40 -7.22 -1.85 -5.06
CA LEU A 40 -5.87 -2.39 -5.26
C LEU A 40 -5.08 -2.30 -3.95
N GLU A 41 -4.42 -3.37 -3.54
CA GLU A 41 -3.37 -3.36 -2.51
C GLU A 41 -2.04 -3.75 -3.15
N ILE A 42 -1.02 -2.88 -3.08
CA ILE A 42 0.34 -3.20 -3.52
C ILE A 42 1.20 -3.64 -2.34
N GLY A 43 2.13 -4.57 -2.58
CA GLY A 43 2.98 -5.15 -1.54
C GLY A 43 2.16 -5.85 -0.46
N CYS A 44 1.18 -6.66 -0.87
CA CYS A 44 0.23 -7.29 0.04
C CYS A 44 0.88 -8.31 1.00
N GLY A 45 2.13 -8.69 0.76
CA GLY A 45 2.82 -9.73 1.51
C GLY A 45 1.99 -11.01 1.59
N SER A 46 1.72 -11.47 2.78
CA SER A 46 0.89 -12.65 3.01
C SER A 46 -0.63 -12.41 2.89
N GLY A 47 -1.09 -11.25 2.43
CA GLY A 47 -2.50 -10.90 2.28
C GLY A 47 -3.25 -10.59 3.59
N ALA A 48 -2.54 -10.27 4.67
CA ALA A 48 -3.16 -10.07 5.98
C ALA A 48 -4.13 -8.88 6.00
N MET A 49 -3.75 -7.77 5.38
CA MET A 49 -4.59 -6.56 5.31
C MET A 49 -5.75 -6.74 4.35
N ALA A 50 -5.53 -7.36 3.18
CA ALA A 50 -6.58 -7.72 2.23
C ALA A 50 -7.70 -8.56 2.88
N VAL A 51 -7.34 -9.58 3.67
CA VAL A 51 -8.31 -10.39 4.44
C VAL A 51 -9.17 -9.53 5.36
N GLU A 52 -8.57 -8.62 6.11
CA GLU A 52 -9.31 -7.78 7.03
C GLU A 52 -10.20 -6.74 6.31
N ILE A 53 -9.74 -6.23 5.17
CA ILE A 53 -10.54 -5.35 4.31
C ILE A 53 -11.78 -6.10 3.80
N LEU A 54 -11.59 -7.30 3.24
CA LEU A 54 -12.69 -8.13 2.72
C LEU A 54 -13.70 -8.55 3.78
N ARG A 55 -13.26 -8.76 5.03
CA ARG A 55 -14.13 -9.07 6.16
C ARG A 55 -14.96 -7.88 6.63
N ARG A 56 -14.38 -6.69 6.65
CA ARG A 56 -15.02 -5.48 7.20
C ARG A 56 -15.83 -4.71 6.18
N CYS A 57 -15.48 -4.84 4.91
CA CYS A 57 -16.08 -4.10 3.81
C CYS A 57 -16.70 -5.10 2.80
N PRO A 58 -17.87 -5.67 3.08
CA PRO A 58 -18.48 -6.69 2.22
C PRO A 58 -18.64 -6.29 0.73
N PRO A 59 -18.93 -5.02 0.39
CA PRO A 59 -19.10 -4.62 -1.01
C PRO A 59 -17.78 -4.43 -1.78
N VAL A 60 -16.62 -4.61 -1.11
CA VAL A 60 -15.30 -4.40 -1.73
C VAL A 60 -14.83 -5.66 -2.45
N ARG A 61 -14.24 -5.48 -3.63
CA ARG A 61 -13.37 -6.46 -4.30
C ARG A 61 -11.92 -6.01 -4.17
N VAL A 62 -11.03 -6.92 -3.85
CA VAL A 62 -9.60 -6.63 -3.65
C VAL A 62 -8.77 -7.32 -4.72
N MET A 63 -8.00 -6.54 -5.46
CA MET A 63 -6.85 -6.98 -6.22
C MET A 63 -5.62 -6.78 -5.33
N ALA A 64 -5.02 -7.86 -4.85
CA ALA A 64 -3.80 -7.82 -4.05
C ALA A 64 -2.58 -8.13 -4.94
N THR A 65 -1.53 -7.32 -4.85
CA THR A 65 -0.31 -7.55 -5.63
C THR A 65 0.93 -7.57 -4.75
N ASP A 66 1.89 -8.42 -5.12
CA ASP A 66 3.22 -8.44 -4.53
C ASP A 66 4.26 -8.77 -5.61
N TYR A 67 5.50 -8.36 -5.40
CA TYR A 67 6.61 -8.69 -6.30
C TYR A 67 7.16 -10.10 -6.02
N ASP A 68 7.15 -10.52 -4.75
CA ASP A 68 7.66 -11.82 -4.29
C ASP A 68 6.64 -12.93 -4.55
N GLU A 69 6.96 -13.85 -5.48
CA GLU A 69 6.06 -14.96 -5.84
C GLU A 69 5.74 -15.87 -4.64
N SER A 70 6.65 -15.97 -3.67
CA SER A 70 6.39 -16.75 -2.45
C SER A 70 5.29 -16.12 -1.59
N MET A 71 5.23 -14.77 -1.54
CA MET A 71 4.18 -14.02 -0.87
C MET A 71 2.86 -14.09 -1.64
N VAL A 72 2.93 -13.97 -2.97
CA VAL A 72 1.77 -14.15 -3.86
C VAL A 72 1.11 -15.51 -3.65
N SER A 73 1.89 -16.58 -3.58
CA SER A 73 1.36 -17.94 -3.32
C SER A 73 0.64 -18.02 -1.98
N VAL A 74 1.25 -17.50 -0.90
CA VAL A 74 0.64 -17.47 0.43
C VAL A 74 -0.62 -16.61 0.46
N ALA A 75 -0.61 -15.47 -0.21
CA ALA A 75 -1.77 -14.59 -0.29
C ALA A 75 -2.93 -15.24 -1.06
N ARG A 76 -2.65 -15.96 -2.17
CA ARG A 76 -3.67 -16.70 -2.92
C ARG A 76 -4.39 -17.74 -2.06
N GLU A 77 -3.63 -18.56 -1.33
CA GLU A 77 -4.22 -19.56 -0.42
C GLU A 77 -5.11 -18.89 0.65
N ARG A 78 -4.63 -17.78 1.21
CA ARG A 78 -5.33 -17.07 2.28
C ARG A 78 -6.58 -16.35 1.82
N LEU A 79 -6.56 -15.82 0.60
CA LEU A 79 -7.66 -15.06 0.02
C LEU A 79 -8.69 -15.95 -0.72
N ALA A 80 -8.35 -17.20 -1.01
CA ALA A 80 -9.23 -18.14 -1.68
C ALA A 80 -10.66 -18.25 -1.07
N PRO A 81 -10.85 -18.20 0.26
CA PRO A 81 -12.19 -18.25 0.85
C PRO A 81 -13.12 -17.07 0.47
N PHE A 82 -12.59 -15.99 -0.09
CA PHE A 82 -13.39 -14.83 -0.51
C PHE A 82 -13.92 -14.93 -1.94
N GLY A 83 -13.55 -15.98 -2.69
CA GLY A 83 -14.01 -16.21 -4.05
C GLY A 83 -13.73 -15.03 -4.98
N ASP A 84 -14.75 -14.67 -5.78
CA ASP A 84 -14.64 -13.60 -6.79
C ASP A 84 -14.39 -12.19 -6.23
N ARG A 85 -14.42 -12.04 -4.91
CA ARG A 85 -14.09 -10.76 -4.27
C ARG A 85 -12.60 -10.53 -4.05
N ALA A 86 -11.76 -11.54 -4.31
CA ALA A 86 -10.33 -11.46 -4.08
C ALA A 86 -9.55 -12.05 -5.25
N GLU A 87 -8.63 -11.29 -5.78
CA GLU A 87 -7.66 -11.76 -6.77
C GLU A 87 -6.26 -11.39 -6.32
N VAL A 88 -5.28 -12.28 -6.60
CA VAL A 88 -3.88 -12.05 -6.23
C VAL A 88 -3.01 -12.23 -7.47
N ARG A 89 -2.20 -11.21 -7.77
CA ARG A 89 -1.25 -11.23 -8.90
C ARG A 89 0.15 -10.84 -8.46
N ARG A 90 1.14 -11.42 -9.13
CA ARG A 90 2.50 -10.87 -9.08
C ARG A 90 2.54 -9.60 -9.93
N ALA A 91 3.07 -8.50 -9.36
CA ALA A 91 3.26 -7.26 -10.10
C ALA A 91 4.43 -6.45 -9.53
N ASP A 92 5.08 -5.67 -10.41
CA ASP A 92 5.99 -4.60 -10.02
C ASP A 92 5.17 -3.34 -9.76
N ALA A 93 5.36 -2.73 -8.60
CA ALA A 93 4.64 -1.51 -8.23
C ALA A 93 5.02 -0.31 -9.12
N THR A 94 6.18 -0.35 -9.79
CA THR A 94 6.63 0.69 -10.71
C THR A 94 6.11 0.51 -12.15
N ASP A 95 5.47 -0.63 -12.44
CA ASP A 95 4.86 -0.93 -13.75
C ASP A 95 3.65 -1.84 -13.55
N LEU A 96 2.55 -1.26 -13.08
CA LEU A 96 1.35 -2.00 -12.74
C LEU A 96 0.61 -2.48 -14.01
N PRO A 97 0.31 -3.80 -14.14
CA PRO A 97 -0.33 -4.37 -15.33
C PRO A 97 -1.85 -4.11 -15.37
N PHE A 98 -2.25 -2.87 -15.08
CA PHE A 98 -3.64 -2.44 -15.07
C PHE A 98 -3.84 -1.20 -15.92
N ALA A 99 -5.02 -1.08 -16.53
CA ALA A 99 -5.39 0.10 -17.29
C ALA A 99 -5.56 1.33 -16.40
N ASN A 100 -5.47 2.52 -17.00
CA ASN A 100 -5.77 3.78 -16.30
C ASN A 100 -7.21 3.74 -15.77
N GLY A 101 -7.43 4.23 -14.55
CA GLY A 101 -8.78 4.36 -14.01
C GLY A 101 -9.50 3.03 -13.76
N THR A 102 -8.79 2.01 -13.31
CA THR A 102 -9.34 0.69 -12.99
C THR A 102 -9.94 0.62 -11.59
N PHE A 103 -9.33 1.28 -10.60
CA PHE A 103 -9.66 1.09 -9.18
C PHE A 103 -10.32 2.31 -8.54
N ASP A 104 -11.23 2.07 -7.59
CA ASP A 104 -11.86 3.09 -6.76
C ASP A 104 -10.96 3.52 -5.61
N ALA A 105 -10.10 2.60 -5.13
CA ALA A 105 -9.08 2.90 -4.14
C ALA A 105 -7.80 2.11 -4.40
N ALA A 106 -6.66 2.68 -3.98
CA ALA A 106 -5.37 2.02 -3.95
C ALA A 106 -4.77 2.12 -2.55
N LEU A 107 -4.14 1.05 -2.10
CA LEU A 107 -3.59 0.92 -0.75
C LEU A 107 -2.11 0.55 -0.81
N SER A 108 -1.31 1.20 0.03
CA SER A 108 0.12 0.93 0.17
C SER A 108 0.51 0.95 1.64
N PHE A 109 0.86 -0.19 2.21
CA PHE A 109 1.11 -0.34 3.62
C PHE A 109 2.53 -0.85 3.88
N ILE A 110 3.42 0.05 4.31
CA ILE A 110 4.80 -0.24 4.72
C ILE A 110 5.58 -1.06 3.68
N MET A 111 5.52 -0.63 2.41
CA MET A 111 6.17 -1.35 1.31
C MET A 111 6.95 -0.45 0.35
N LEU A 112 6.61 0.84 0.22
CA LEU A 112 7.26 1.74 -0.74
C LEU A 112 8.75 1.93 -0.44
N HIS A 113 9.18 1.84 0.82
CA HIS A 113 10.59 1.92 1.18
C HIS A 113 11.44 0.76 0.63
N HIS A 114 10.82 -0.34 0.18
CA HIS A 114 11.48 -1.41 -0.57
C HIS A 114 11.53 -1.15 -2.08
N VAL A 115 10.92 -0.06 -2.55
CA VAL A 115 10.92 0.33 -3.97
C VAL A 115 11.90 1.47 -4.18
N ILE A 116 13.00 1.23 -4.90
CA ILE A 116 14.01 2.28 -5.15
C ILE A 116 13.40 3.48 -5.86
N ASN A 117 12.55 3.23 -6.86
CA ASN A 117 11.83 4.25 -7.62
C ASN A 117 10.39 4.42 -7.08
N TRP A 118 10.24 4.65 -5.78
CA TRP A 118 8.93 4.77 -5.14
C TRP A 118 8.09 5.94 -5.69
N GLU A 119 8.74 6.96 -6.28
CA GLU A 119 8.07 8.06 -6.98
C GLU A 119 7.27 7.52 -8.19
N GLN A 120 7.88 6.63 -8.96
CA GLN A 120 7.22 5.97 -10.09
C GLN A 120 6.06 5.09 -9.61
N ALA A 121 6.25 4.34 -8.51
CA ALA A 121 5.19 3.54 -7.93
C ALA A 121 3.99 4.39 -7.48
N LEU A 122 4.24 5.57 -6.88
CA LEU A 122 3.16 6.53 -6.56
C LEU A 122 2.46 7.04 -7.82
N GLY A 123 3.20 7.32 -8.89
CA GLY A 123 2.63 7.69 -10.19
C GLY A 123 1.72 6.60 -10.75
N GLU A 124 2.15 5.34 -10.70
CA GLU A 124 1.37 4.19 -11.14
C GLU A 124 0.10 4.00 -10.29
N LEU A 125 0.19 4.14 -8.97
CA LEU A 125 -0.98 4.07 -8.09
C LEU A 125 -2.01 5.14 -8.45
N VAL A 126 -1.58 6.38 -8.73
CA VAL A 126 -2.49 7.45 -9.15
C VAL A 126 -3.04 7.19 -10.55
N ARG A 127 -2.22 6.66 -11.48
CA ARG A 127 -2.65 6.32 -12.85
C ARG A 127 -3.79 5.32 -12.87
N VAL A 128 -3.70 4.27 -12.06
CA VAL A 128 -4.69 3.18 -12.03
C VAL A 128 -5.95 3.53 -11.25
N LEU A 129 -5.97 4.61 -10.47
CA LEU A 129 -7.17 5.10 -9.81
C LEU A 129 -8.14 5.73 -10.81
N ARG A 130 -9.43 5.52 -10.62
CA ARG A 130 -10.49 6.29 -11.28
C ARG A 130 -10.42 7.77 -10.88
N PRO A 131 -10.92 8.70 -11.70
CA PRO A 131 -11.15 10.07 -11.27
C PRO A 131 -11.96 10.08 -9.95
N GLY A 132 -11.51 10.84 -8.94
CA GLY A 132 -12.07 10.82 -7.59
C GLY A 132 -11.67 9.62 -6.71
N GLY A 133 -10.98 8.62 -7.28
CA GLY A 133 -10.47 7.46 -6.54
C GLY A 133 -9.39 7.85 -5.53
N ARG A 134 -9.24 7.07 -4.47
CA ARG A 134 -8.40 7.42 -3.31
C ARG A 134 -7.18 6.53 -3.17
N LEU A 135 -6.01 7.13 -2.95
CA LEU A 135 -4.81 6.45 -2.45
C LEU A 135 -4.71 6.65 -0.94
N ILE A 136 -4.56 5.57 -0.21
CA ILE A 136 -4.37 5.56 1.24
C ILE A 136 -3.14 4.71 1.56
N GLY A 137 -2.24 5.24 2.38
CA GLY A 137 -1.06 4.49 2.74
C GLY A 137 -0.33 5.02 3.97
N TYR A 138 0.66 4.25 4.38
CA TYR A 138 1.66 4.68 5.35
C TYR A 138 2.98 3.98 5.07
N ASP A 139 4.09 4.67 5.37
CA ASP A 139 5.42 4.10 5.16
C ASP A 139 6.45 4.73 6.09
N LEU A 140 7.63 4.11 6.14
CA LEU A 140 8.75 4.55 6.96
C LEU A 140 9.38 5.82 6.40
N LEU A 141 9.75 6.74 7.32
CA LEU A 141 10.49 7.96 6.98
C LEU A 141 11.95 7.85 7.39
N GLY A 142 12.84 8.34 6.53
CA GLY A 142 14.28 8.42 6.76
C GLY A 142 14.73 9.61 7.62
N ASP A 143 13.85 10.56 7.93
CA ASP A 143 14.20 11.82 8.60
C ASP A 143 14.63 11.64 10.07
N ARG A 144 14.11 10.64 10.77
CA ARG A 144 14.33 10.42 12.20
C ARG A 144 14.59 8.96 12.57
N GLY A 145 15.69 8.38 12.04
CA GLY A 145 16.17 7.10 12.54
C GLY A 145 15.60 5.85 11.88
N GLY A 146 14.86 5.95 10.77
CA GLY A 146 14.42 4.80 9.98
C GLY A 146 15.58 3.89 9.51
N ARG A 147 16.79 4.41 9.44
CA ARG A 147 18.03 3.64 9.21
C ARG A 147 18.31 2.56 10.27
N PHE A 148 17.80 2.72 11.49
CA PHE A 148 18.00 1.72 12.55
C PHE A 148 17.18 0.45 12.36
N MET A 149 16.07 0.50 11.58
CA MET A 149 15.17 -0.64 11.41
C MET A 149 15.60 -1.59 10.29
N HIS A 150 16.38 -1.11 9.32
CA HIS A 150 16.78 -1.91 8.15
C HIS A 150 18.28 -2.20 8.03
N GLY A 151 19.09 -1.78 8.99
CA GLY A 151 20.54 -2.02 8.95
C GLY A 151 21.20 -1.42 7.71
N ASN A 152 22.23 -2.08 7.19
CA ASN A 152 22.94 -1.72 5.95
C ASN A 152 22.32 -2.38 4.69
N GLU A 153 21.02 -2.64 4.67
CA GLU A 153 20.39 -3.16 3.44
C GLU A 153 20.49 -2.10 2.34
N THR A 154 21.27 -2.41 1.31
CA THR A 154 21.52 -1.54 0.13
C THR A 154 20.29 -1.38 -0.76
N ASP A 155 19.25 -2.15 -0.50
CA ASP A 155 18.08 -2.32 -1.35
C ASP A 155 16.83 -1.61 -0.82
N THR A 156 16.96 -0.75 0.20
CA THR A 156 15.87 0.05 0.74
C THR A 156 16.16 1.54 0.57
N ARG A 157 15.16 2.29 0.09
CA ARG A 157 15.22 3.75 0.00
C ARG A 157 14.12 4.37 0.84
N LEU A 158 14.49 4.81 2.03
CA LEU A 158 13.57 5.51 2.92
C LEU A 158 13.20 6.88 2.36
N MET A 159 11.92 7.17 2.30
CA MET A 159 11.38 8.47 1.90
C MET A 159 11.66 9.52 2.97
N ARG A 160 11.98 10.75 2.55
CA ARG A 160 11.93 11.91 3.45
C ARG A 160 10.57 12.58 3.34
N GLN A 161 10.06 13.13 4.44
CA GLN A 161 8.75 13.77 4.44
C GLN A 161 8.65 14.91 3.41
N GLY A 162 9.73 15.67 3.23
CA GLY A 162 9.79 16.74 2.22
C GLY A 162 9.73 16.21 0.79
N GLU A 163 10.46 15.13 0.49
CA GLU A 163 10.46 14.48 -0.84
C GLU A 163 9.07 13.92 -1.15
N LEU A 164 8.45 13.20 -0.21
CA LEU A 164 7.10 12.67 -0.37
C LEU A 164 6.09 13.77 -0.71
N ARG A 165 6.13 14.89 0.03
CA ARG A 165 5.23 16.03 -0.23
C ARG A 165 5.46 16.67 -1.59
N GLN A 166 6.71 16.74 -2.05
CA GLN A 166 7.05 17.27 -3.37
C GLN A 166 6.50 16.36 -4.47
N VAL A 167 6.81 15.08 -4.44
CA VAL A 167 6.33 14.10 -5.42
C VAL A 167 4.79 14.12 -5.51
N LEU A 168 4.11 14.15 -4.36
CA LEU A 168 2.66 14.19 -4.33
C LEU A 168 2.08 15.47 -4.98
N ARG A 169 2.76 16.62 -4.89
CA ARG A 169 2.29 17.85 -5.57
C ARG A 169 2.38 17.79 -7.09
N ASP A 170 3.33 17.01 -7.61
CA ASP A 170 3.57 16.89 -9.05
C ASP A 170 2.58 15.90 -9.72
N LEU A 171 1.81 15.15 -8.93
CA LEU A 171 0.80 14.21 -9.41
C LEU A 171 -0.56 14.90 -9.65
N PRO A 172 -1.41 14.35 -10.53
CA PRO A 172 -2.75 14.87 -10.81
C PRO A 172 -3.74 14.49 -9.68
N ILE A 173 -3.49 15.04 -8.50
CA ILE A 173 -4.27 14.76 -7.27
C ILE A 173 -4.82 16.04 -6.65
N GLU A 174 -5.84 15.89 -5.81
CA GLU A 174 -6.27 16.92 -4.87
C GLU A 174 -5.21 17.11 -3.77
N GLU A 175 -5.38 18.15 -2.94
CA GLU A 175 -4.40 18.44 -1.88
C GLU A 175 -4.18 17.23 -0.98
N PRO A 176 -2.95 16.67 -0.92
CA PRO A 176 -2.67 15.46 -0.16
C PRO A 176 -2.61 15.73 1.33
N THR A 177 -3.17 14.84 2.12
CA THR A 177 -2.94 14.81 3.56
C THR A 177 -1.73 13.93 3.87
N VAL A 178 -0.67 14.50 4.44
CA VAL A 178 0.52 13.76 4.91
C VAL A 178 0.73 14.08 6.38
N LYS A 179 0.56 13.08 7.25
CA LYS A 179 0.69 13.21 8.71
C LYS A 179 1.80 12.31 9.24
N PRO A 180 2.82 12.86 9.92
CA PRO A 180 3.79 12.05 10.62
C PRO A 180 3.13 11.35 11.82
N ALA A 181 3.61 10.15 12.12
CA ALA A 181 3.19 9.34 13.24
C ALA A 181 4.40 8.71 13.94
N PHE A 182 4.20 8.20 15.16
CA PHE A 182 5.25 7.53 15.94
C PHE A 182 6.54 8.36 16.05
N GLY A 183 6.40 9.64 16.45
CA GLY A 183 7.56 10.53 16.58
C GLY A 183 8.22 10.93 15.26
N GLY A 184 7.56 10.72 14.12
CA GLY A 184 8.07 11.01 12.79
C GLY A 184 8.82 9.85 12.13
N LEU A 185 8.69 8.64 12.67
CA LEU A 185 9.25 7.42 12.05
C LEU A 185 8.42 6.95 10.85
N VAL A 186 7.13 7.28 10.83
CA VAL A 186 6.19 6.84 9.79
C VAL A 186 5.46 8.07 9.25
N ALA A 187 5.24 8.13 7.94
CA ALA A 187 4.27 9.01 7.32
C ALA A 187 3.02 8.24 6.96
N ARG A 188 1.87 8.75 7.36
CA ARG A 188 0.57 8.33 6.84
C ARG A 188 0.10 9.34 5.82
N PHE A 189 -0.34 8.88 4.66
CA PHE A 189 -0.80 9.74 3.57
C PHE A 189 -2.14 9.29 3.01
N SER A 190 -2.93 10.25 2.59
CA SER A 190 -4.19 10.04 1.89
C SER A 190 -4.39 11.16 0.88
N LEU A 191 -4.82 10.79 -0.31
CA LEU A 191 -5.09 11.72 -1.41
C LEU A 191 -6.22 11.19 -2.30
N ALA A 192 -6.83 12.06 -3.09
CA ALA A 192 -7.76 11.69 -4.14
C ALA A 192 -7.18 12.09 -5.50
N ARG A 193 -7.39 11.25 -6.52
CA ARG A 193 -7.10 11.62 -7.91
C ARG A 193 -8.09 12.70 -8.34
N LYS A 194 -7.61 13.76 -9.00
CA LYS A 194 -8.48 14.82 -9.53
C LYS A 194 -9.58 14.23 -10.40
N SER A 195 -10.79 14.74 -10.24
CA SER A 195 -11.90 14.46 -11.13
C SER A 195 -11.66 15.13 -12.49
N GLU A 196 -11.99 14.46 -13.59
CA GLU A 196 -11.93 15.07 -14.91
C GLU A 196 -12.97 16.19 -14.96
N GLY A 197 -12.53 17.45 -15.12
CA GLY A 197 -13.42 18.61 -15.24
C GLY A 197 -13.36 19.64 -14.11
N ALA A 198 -12.53 19.49 -13.11
CA ALA A 198 -12.23 20.55 -12.14
C ALA A 198 -11.12 21.48 -12.71
N HIS A 199 -11.55 22.47 -13.49
CA HIS A 199 -10.72 23.62 -13.95
C HIS A 199 -10.89 24.79 -12.98
#